data_3e9c1b1e1efbea440dd59f68da6b8c0b
#
_entry.id   3e9c1b1e1efbea440dd59f68da6b8c0b
#
_cell.length_a   1.000
_cell.length_b   1.000
_cell.length_c   1.000
_cell.angle_alpha   90.00
_cell.angle_beta   90.00
_cell.angle_gamma   90.00
#
_symmetry.space_group_name_H-M   'P 1'
#
loop_
_entity.id
_entity.type
_entity.pdbx_description
1 polymer ?
#
loop_
_entity_poly.entity_id
_entity_poly.type
_entity_poly.pdbx_seq_one_letter_code
_entity_poly.pdbx_strand_id
1 'polypeptide(L)'
;MNKIEVLILFSFLAYTPNLLAQDPVVIKEEGARGDLDIEPDVSELSFRERLHFGGGVTGLSFGNPTSIGISPMAGYLLTKNTILGVGITYQYYSITYAGFKATSNLLGERIFVRQQIPALSALIGQGYLTAQLENFNNMSPGTTGEYSNPFLVGIGIGSRIGINLSLMYDLNYSETSGKQSPYGSAFVVQVGGFFF
;
A
#
# COMPACT_ATOMS: atom_id res chain seq x y z
N MET A 1 -4.19 -18.96 10.81
CA MET A 1 -4.21 -17.72 11.59
C MET A 1 -5.50 -16.98 11.23
N ASN A 2 -6.33 -16.63 12.20
CA ASN A 2 -7.61 -15.97 11.95
C ASN A 2 -7.37 -14.52 11.50
N LYS A 3 -8.23 -14.02 10.59
CA LYS A 3 -8.15 -12.61 10.07
C LYS A 3 -8.12 -11.57 11.21
N ILE A 4 -8.78 -11.87 12.32
CA ILE A 4 -8.81 -11.04 13.54
C ILE A 4 -7.43 -11.00 14.22
N GLU A 5 -6.71 -12.12 14.26
CA GLU A 5 -5.36 -12.19 14.88
C GLU A 5 -4.35 -11.35 14.10
N VAL A 6 -4.45 -11.34 12.76
CA VAL A 6 -3.61 -10.50 11.89
C VAL A 6 -3.92 -9.02 12.11
N LEU A 7 -5.20 -8.67 12.23
CA LEU A 7 -5.63 -7.29 12.48
C LEU A 7 -5.15 -6.79 13.85
N ILE A 8 -5.20 -7.65 14.88
CA ILE A 8 -4.71 -7.35 16.23
C ILE A 8 -3.18 -7.19 16.22
N LEU A 9 -2.46 -8.08 15.52
CA LEU A 9 -1.00 -7.98 15.38
C LEU A 9 -0.59 -6.68 14.69
N PHE A 10 -1.34 -6.28 13.65
CA PHE A 10 -1.10 -5.04 12.92
C PHE A 10 -1.40 -3.81 13.79
N SER A 11 -2.46 -3.86 14.60
CA SER A 11 -2.79 -2.80 15.57
C SER A 11 -1.71 -2.65 16.64
N PHE A 12 -1.16 -3.77 17.13
CA PHE A 12 -0.09 -3.75 18.14
C PHE A 12 1.21 -3.17 17.58
N LEU A 13 1.58 -3.51 16.33
CA LEU A 13 2.75 -2.93 15.67
C LEU A 13 2.58 -1.43 15.37
N ALA A 14 1.35 -0.98 15.09
CA ALA A 14 1.05 0.43 14.88
C ALA A 14 1.11 1.25 16.18
N TYR A 15 0.92 0.61 17.35
CA TYR A 15 0.85 1.30 18.64
C TYR A 15 2.18 1.35 19.42
N THR A 16 3.25 0.72 18.92
CA THR A 16 4.57 0.67 19.60
C THR A 16 5.59 1.76 19.20
N PRO A 17 5.25 2.91 18.59
CA PRO A 17 6.25 3.91 18.22
C PRO A 17 6.94 4.58 19.43
N ASN A 18 6.36 4.52 20.62
CA ASN A 18 6.88 5.26 21.78
C ASN A 18 7.83 4.46 22.67
N LEU A 19 8.00 3.15 22.46
CA LEU A 19 8.83 2.31 23.33
C LEU A 19 10.30 2.18 22.86
N LEU A 20 10.62 2.58 21.62
CA LEU A 20 11.97 2.48 21.06
C LEU A 20 12.59 3.81 20.63
N ALA A 21 11.86 4.91 20.73
CA ALA A 21 12.39 6.25 20.50
C ALA A 21 12.83 6.85 21.84
N GLN A 22 14.00 6.43 22.34
CA GLN A 22 14.78 7.32 23.18
C GLN A 22 15.31 8.40 22.24
N ASP A 23 14.81 9.61 22.41
CA ASP A 23 15.38 10.78 21.73
C ASP A 23 16.89 10.82 22.02
N PRO A 24 17.75 10.93 20.99
CA PRO A 24 19.17 11.11 21.23
C PRO A 24 19.33 12.38 22.05
N VAL A 25 20.00 12.27 23.19
CA VAL A 25 20.39 13.43 24.00
C VAL A 25 21.27 14.33 23.12
N VAL A 26 20.67 15.39 22.59
CA VAL A 26 21.38 16.41 21.85
C VAL A 26 22.17 17.22 22.86
N ILE A 27 23.48 16.93 23.00
CA ILE A 27 24.42 17.79 23.67
C ILE A 27 24.54 19.02 22.77
N LYS A 28 23.94 20.13 23.17
CA LYS A 28 24.15 21.42 22.53
C LYS A 28 25.61 21.85 22.79
N GLU A 29 26.47 21.65 21.81
CA GLU A 29 27.70 22.43 21.74
C GLU A 29 27.32 23.84 21.27
N GLU A 30 27.47 24.82 22.14
CA GLU A 30 27.36 26.24 21.80
C GLU A 30 28.46 26.58 20.79
N GLY A 31 28.09 26.72 19.50
CA GLY A 31 29.00 27.22 18.47
C GLY A 31 28.79 26.75 17.04
N ALA A 32 28.02 25.72 16.79
CA ALA A 32 27.76 25.28 15.43
C ALA A 32 26.43 25.89 14.91
N ARG A 33 26.52 26.95 14.10
CA ARG A 33 25.44 27.35 13.18
C ARG A 33 25.34 26.29 12.07
N GLY A 34 24.77 25.17 12.39
CA GLY A 34 24.19 24.25 11.40
C GLY A 34 22.69 24.46 11.42
N ASP A 35 22.09 24.83 10.31
CA ASP A 35 20.67 24.70 10.09
C ASP A 35 20.34 23.22 10.33
N LEU A 36 19.92 22.89 11.53
CA LEU A 36 19.25 21.63 11.79
C LEU A 36 17.91 21.75 11.05
N ASP A 37 17.78 21.09 9.92
CA ASP A 37 16.49 20.81 9.28
C ASP A 37 15.63 20.03 10.29
N ILE A 38 15.06 20.74 11.26
CA ILE A 38 14.06 20.19 12.17
C ILE A 38 12.83 20.03 11.29
N GLU A 39 12.59 18.81 10.80
CA GLU A 39 11.31 18.51 10.13
C GLU A 39 10.18 18.96 11.07
N PRO A 40 9.27 19.84 10.61
CA PRO A 40 8.18 20.32 11.44
C PRO A 40 7.34 19.14 11.94
N ASP A 41 6.85 19.22 13.17
CA ASP A 41 5.92 18.22 13.68
C ASP A 41 4.67 18.22 12.77
N VAL A 42 4.19 17.03 12.44
CA VAL A 42 2.99 16.88 11.59
C VAL A 42 1.79 17.64 12.18
N SER A 43 1.74 17.84 13.52
CA SER A 43 0.71 18.65 14.17
C SER A 43 0.71 20.13 13.75
N GLU A 44 1.86 20.66 13.33
CA GLU A 44 2.05 22.03 12.89
C GLU A 44 1.72 22.23 11.41
N LEU A 45 1.67 21.12 10.64
CA LEU A 45 1.34 21.16 9.22
C LEU A 45 -0.15 21.45 9.02
N SER A 46 -0.45 22.31 8.07
CA SER A 46 -1.83 22.56 7.60
C SER A 46 -2.43 21.33 6.94
N PHE A 47 -3.75 21.28 6.79
CA PHE A 47 -4.44 20.17 6.10
C PHE A 47 -3.87 19.91 4.70
N ARG A 48 -3.54 20.97 3.95
CA ARG A 48 -3.01 20.86 2.58
C ARG A 48 -1.62 20.25 2.54
N GLU A 49 -0.77 20.58 3.51
CA GLU A 49 0.59 20.04 3.60
C GLU A 49 0.60 18.58 4.02
N ARG A 50 -0.46 18.09 4.66
CA ARG A 50 -0.65 16.68 5.00
C ARG A 50 -1.25 15.86 3.86
N LEU A 51 -1.87 16.52 2.86
CA LEU A 51 -2.53 15.85 1.74
C LEU A 51 -1.56 15.65 0.60
N HIS A 52 -1.31 14.41 0.22
CA HIS A 52 -0.41 14.03 -0.85
C HIS A 52 -1.16 13.26 -1.93
N PHE A 53 -0.81 13.54 -3.18
CA PHE A 53 -1.35 12.84 -4.34
C PHE A 53 -0.27 12.03 -5.01
N GLY A 54 -0.68 10.91 -5.56
CA GLY A 54 0.23 10.00 -6.21
C GLY A 54 -0.47 8.97 -7.05
N GLY A 55 0.24 7.91 -7.33
CA GLY A 55 -0.29 6.80 -8.10
C GLY A 55 0.72 5.69 -8.22
N GLY A 56 0.30 4.61 -8.88
CA GLY A 56 1.17 3.47 -9.05
C GLY A 56 0.66 2.48 -10.07
N VAL A 57 1.44 1.43 -10.23
CA VAL A 57 1.14 0.24 -11.02
C VAL A 57 1.04 -0.94 -10.07
N THR A 58 0.00 -1.75 -10.24
CA THR A 58 -0.30 -2.89 -9.39
C THR A 58 -0.66 -4.11 -10.22
N GLY A 59 -0.57 -5.30 -9.61
CA GLY A 59 -1.02 -6.55 -10.22
C GLY A 59 -0.33 -6.88 -11.52
N LEU A 60 0.97 -6.57 -11.63
CA LEU A 60 1.76 -6.91 -12.81
C LEU A 60 1.92 -8.42 -12.92
N SER A 61 1.36 -9.00 -13.97
CA SER A 61 1.57 -10.38 -14.37
C SER A 61 1.75 -10.43 -15.88
N PHE A 62 2.81 -11.09 -16.33
CA PHE A 62 3.14 -11.27 -17.75
C PHE A 62 3.03 -12.75 -18.11
N GLY A 63 2.33 -13.02 -19.20
CA GLY A 63 2.09 -14.38 -19.69
C GLY A 63 0.62 -14.76 -19.66
N ASN A 64 0.27 -15.88 -19.04
CA ASN A 64 -1.11 -16.34 -18.91
C ASN A 64 -1.39 -16.74 -17.46
N PRO A 65 -2.16 -15.93 -16.69
CA PRO A 65 -2.86 -14.71 -17.09
C PRO A 65 -1.93 -13.50 -17.28
N THR A 66 -2.35 -12.53 -18.10
CA THR A 66 -1.77 -11.19 -18.19
C THR A 66 -2.61 -10.24 -17.36
N SER A 67 -1.98 -9.45 -16.52
CA SER A 67 -2.65 -8.46 -15.68
C SER A 67 -1.79 -7.21 -15.56
N ILE A 68 -2.43 -6.04 -15.60
CA ILE A 68 -1.81 -4.75 -15.34
C ILE A 68 -2.86 -3.78 -14.79
N GLY A 69 -2.55 -3.13 -13.70
CA GLY A 69 -3.39 -2.12 -13.07
C GLY A 69 -2.67 -0.79 -12.92
N ILE A 70 -3.41 0.30 -13.09
CA ILE A 70 -2.98 1.66 -12.75
C ILE A 70 -3.86 2.20 -11.62
N SER A 71 -3.27 2.95 -10.71
CA SER A 71 -3.95 3.31 -9.48
C SER A 71 -3.57 4.70 -9.00
N PRO A 72 -4.30 5.76 -9.42
CA PRO A 72 -4.23 7.06 -8.78
C PRO A 72 -4.68 6.96 -7.31
N MET A 73 -4.02 7.71 -6.43
CA MET A 73 -4.29 7.69 -5.00
C MET A 73 -4.08 9.05 -4.35
N ALA A 74 -4.77 9.26 -3.24
CA ALA A 74 -4.56 10.36 -2.32
C ALA A 74 -4.27 9.80 -0.92
N GLY A 75 -3.30 10.40 -0.24
CA GLY A 75 -2.88 10.01 1.11
C GLY A 75 -2.87 11.21 2.03
N TYR A 76 -3.24 10.99 3.27
CA TYR A 76 -3.20 11.98 4.33
C TYR A 76 -2.24 11.55 5.43
N LEU A 77 -1.31 12.41 5.78
CA LEU A 77 -0.38 12.21 6.88
C LEU A 77 -1.11 12.31 8.21
N LEU A 78 -1.34 11.17 8.87
CA LEU A 78 -1.87 11.12 10.22
C LEU A 78 -0.79 11.45 11.25
N THR A 79 0.38 10.86 11.07
CA THR A 79 1.58 11.11 11.87
C THR A 79 2.79 11.20 10.96
N LYS A 80 3.96 11.58 11.48
CA LYS A 80 5.22 11.58 10.72
C LYS A 80 5.56 10.22 10.06
N ASN A 81 4.98 9.13 10.57
CA ASN A 81 5.26 7.78 10.09
C ASN A 81 4.03 7.07 9.50
N THR A 82 2.82 7.67 9.60
CA THR A 82 1.57 7.01 9.21
C THR A 82 0.85 7.80 8.13
N ILE A 83 0.52 7.15 7.03
CA ILE A 83 -0.34 7.68 5.97
C ILE A 83 -1.60 6.83 5.90
N LEU A 84 -2.75 7.47 5.94
CA LEU A 84 -4.03 6.89 5.56
C LEU A 84 -4.38 7.40 4.16
N GLY A 85 -4.84 6.52 3.27
CA GLY A 85 -5.14 6.94 1.91
C GLY A 85 -6.29 6.19 1.27
N VAL A 86 -6.75 6.77 0.18
CA VAL A 86 -7.76 6.21 -0.71
C VAL A 86 -7.23 6.20 -2.14
N GLY A 87 -7.76 5.32 -2.96
CA GLY A 87 -7.38 5.26 -4.37
C GLY A 87 -8.43 4.58 -5.22
N ILE A 88 -8.26 4.70 -6.52
CA ILE A 88 -9.04 4.01 -7.53
C ILE A 88 -8.08 3.20 -8.37
N THR A 89 -8.38 1.93 -8.60
CA THR A 89 -7.55 1.04 -9.42
C THR A 89 -8.33 0.66 -10.67
N TYR A 90 -7.79 0.96 -11.83
CA TYR A 90 -8.25 0.38 -13.08
C TYR A 90 -7.32 -0.77 -13.45
N GLN A 91 -7.88 -1.97 -13.63
CA GLN A 91 -7.10 -3.17 -13.93
C GLN A 91 -7.60 -3.86 -15.18
N TYR A 92 -6.68 -4.10 -16.10
CA TYR A 92 -6.86 -4.99 -17.23
C TYR A 92 -6.41 -6.40 -16.85
N TYR A 93 -7.27 -7.37 -17.11
CA TYR A 93 -6.99 -8.80 -16.89
C TYR A 93 -7.31 -9.59 -18.14
N SER A 94 -6.43 -10.50 -18.52
CA SER A 94 -6.61 -11.35 -19.68
C SER A 94 -6.09 -12.75 -19.42
N ILE A 95 -6.92 -13.74 -19.70
CA ILE A 95 -6.56 -15.17 -19.61
C ILE A 95 -6.88 -15.87 -20.90
N THR A 96 -6.00 -16.78 -21.31
CA THR A 96 -6.22 -17.64 -22.47
C THR A 96 -6.36 -19.08 -21.98
N TYR A 97 -7.51 -19.69 -22.24
CA TYR A 97 -7.80 -21.09 -21.90
C TYR A 97 -8.32 -21.84 -23.12
N ALA A 98 -7.71 -22.99 -23.44
CA ALA A 98 -8.07 -23.84 -24.57
C ALA A 98 -8.20 -23.08 -25.92
N GLY A 99 -7.37 -22.07 -26.16
CA GLY A 99 -7.40 -21.24 -27.37
C GLY A 99 -8.43 -20.08 -27.34
N PHE A 100 -9.26 -20.01 -26.33
CA PHE A 100 -10.18 -18.89 -26.13
C PHE A 100 -9.56 -17.84 -25.21
N LYS A 101 -9.59 -16.57 -25.64
CA LYS A 101 -9.11 -15.45 -24.86
C LYS A 101 -10.29 -14.75 -24.18
N ALA A 102 -10.27 -14.71 -22.85
CA ALA A 102 -11.19 -13.91 -22.05
C ALA A 102 -10.47 -12.68 -21.52
N THR A 103 -11.11 -11.52 -21.59
CA THR A 103 -10.60 -10.26 -21.09
C THR A 103 -11.61 -9.61 -20.16
N SER A 104 -11.12 -8.99 -19.08
CA SER A 104 -11.94 -8.25 -18.13
C SER A 104 -11.28 -6.92 -17.81
N ASN A 105 -12.12 -5.89 -17.72
CA ASN A 105 -11.70 -4.58 -17.22
C ASN A 105 -12.38 -4.38 -15.87
N LEU A 106 -11.57 -4.16 -14.85
CA LEU A 106 -12.01 -4.02 -13.49
C LEU A 106 -11.78 -2.59 -13.01
N LEU A 107 -12.74 -2.04 -12.31
CA LEU A 107 -12.60 -0.81 -11.56
C LEU A 107 -12.67 -1.15 -10.08
N GLY A 108 -11.62 -0.81 -9.34
CA GLY A 108 -11.52 -1.04 -7.92
C GLY A 108 -11.42 0.26 -7.14
N GLU A 109 -12.08 0.30 -6.01
CA GLU A 109 -11.90 1.31 -4.99
C GLU A 109 -11.02 0.74 -3.90
N ARG A 110 -10.13 1.55 -3.32
CA ARG A 110 -9.29 1.09 -2.22
C ARG A 110 -9.15 2.10 -1.11
N ILE A 111 -9.03 1.58 0.09
CA ILE A 111 -8.55 2.30 1.27
C ILE A 111 -7.31 1.60 1.78
N PHE A 112 -6.31 2.35 2.17
CA PHE A 112 -5.06 1.78 2.67
C PHE A 112 -4.48 2.58 3.82
N VAL A 113 -3.70 1.89 4.64
CA VAL A 113 -2.83 2.48 5.65
C VAL A 113 -1.40 2.03 5.39
N ARG A 114 -0.48 2.96 5.53
CA ARG A 114 0.96 2.72 5.43
C ARG A 114 1.62 3.25 6.68
N GLN A 115 2.41 2.39 7.33
CA GLN A 115 3.15 2.71 8.55
C GLN A 115 4.65 2.55 8.30
N GLN A 116 5.39 3.63 8.33
CA GLN A 116 6.85 3.60 8.26
C GLN A 116 7.41 3.05 9.56
N ILE A 117 8.37 2.14 9.45
CA ILE A 117 8.98 1.48 10.60
C ILE A 117 10.45 1.90 10.67
N PRO A 118 10.82 2.80 11.58
CA PRO A 118 12.20 3.28 11.68
C PRO A 118 13.23 2.16 11.92
N ALA A 119 12.85 1.11 12.64
CA ALA A 119 13.72 -0.05 12.87
C ALA A 119 14.05 -0.82 11.59
N LEU A 120 13.13 -0.90 10.62
CA LEU A 120 13.39 -1.50 9.30
C LEU A 120 14.30 -0.63 8.45
N SER A 121 14.31 0.68 8.69
CA SER A 121 15.16 1.62 7.94
C SER A 121 16.64 1.37 8.15
N ALA A 122 17.03 0.80 9.27
CA ALA A 122 18.40 0.40 9.54
C ALA A 122 18.86 -0.82 8.71
N LEU A 123 17.92 -1.66 8.26
CA LEU A 123 18.20 -2.91 7.54
C LEU A 123 18.05 -2.80 6.03
N ILE A 124 17.00 -2.11 5.56
CA ILE A 124 16.58 -2.09 4.15
C ILE A 124 16.35 -0.67 3.61
N GLY A 125 16.89 0.35 4.25
CA GLY A 125 16.57 1.75 3.95
C GLY A 125 15.21 2.14 4.55
N GLN A 126 14.39 2.88 3.82
CA GLN A 126 13.09 3.31 4.34
C GLN A 126 12.04 2.21 4.16
N GLY A 127 11.88 1.37 5.18
CA GLY A 127 10.90 0.27 5.20
C GLY A 127 9.57 0.67 5.82
N TYR A 128 8.48 0.08 5.32
CA TYR A 128 7.13 0.30 5.85
C TYR A 128 6.28 -0.97 5.81
N LEU A 129 5.26 -0.99 6.67
CA LEU A 129 4.15 -1.93 6.62
C LEU A 129 2.97 -1.28 5.91
N THR A 130 2.18 -2.06 5.21
CA THR A 130 0.96 -1.61 4.55
C THR A 130 -0.17 -2.60 4.71
N ALA A 131 -1.38 -2.08 4.89
CA ALA A 131 -2.62 -2.85 4.79
C ALA A 131 -3.58 -2.10 3.88
N GLN A 132 -4.34 -2.83 3.07
CA GLN A 132 -5.17 -2.28 2.03
C GLN A 132 -6.42 -3.15 1.83
N LEU A 133 -7.57 -2.50 1.78
CA LEU A 133 -8.85 -3.12 1.42
C LEU A 133 -9.24 -2.62 0.05
N GLU A 134 -9.66 -3.52 -0.82
CA GLU A 134 -10.11 -3.20 -2.17
C GLU A 134 -11.46 -3.83 -2.47
N ASN A 135 -12.24 -3.15 -3.28
CA ASN A 135 -13.52 -3.64 -3.80
C ASN A 135 -13.54 -3.46 -5.31
N PHE A 136 -13.59 -4.57 -6.06
CA PHE A 136 -13.54 -4.56 -7.51
C PHE A 136 -14.89 -4.83 -8.14
N ASN A 137 -15.24 -4.01 -9.14
CA ASN A 137 -16.40 -4.14 -9.99
C ASN A 137 -15.97 -4.44 -11.42
N ASN A 138 -16.61 -5.42 -12.06
CA ASN A 138 -16.36 -5.75 -13.45
C ASN A 138 -17.09 -4.76 -14.37
N MET A 139 -16.34 -4.09 -15.24
CA MET A 139 -16.88 -3.14 -16.21
C MET A 139 -17.10 -3.78 -17.58
N SER A 140 -16.75 -5.04 -17.79
CA SER A 140 -16.88 -5.72 -19.09
C SER A 140 -18.31 -6.24 -19.30
N PRO A 141 -19.00 -5.82 -20.35
CA PRO A 141 -20.35 -6.29 -20.65
C PRO A 141 -20.38 -7.81 -20.88
N GLY A 142 -21.36 -8.49 -20.28
CA GLY A 142 -21.60 -9.93 -20.50
C GLY A 142 -20.69 -10.88 -19.72
N THR A 143 -19.83 -10.39 -18.85
CA THR A 143 -19.00 -11.22 -17.98
C THR A 143 -19.68 -11.40 -16.62
N THR A 144 -20.08 -12.65 -16.30
CA THR A 144 -20.80 -12.97 -15.05
C THR A 144 -19.88 -13.37 -13.89
N GLY A 145 -18.56 -13.22 -14.03
CA GLY A 145 -17.61 -13.57 -12.98
C GLY A 145 -17.63 -12.57 -11.81
N GLU A 146 -17.85 -13.08 -10.60
CA GLU A 146 -17.64 -12.30 -9.39
C GLU A 146 -16.16 -12.29 -9.02
N TYR A 147 -15.62 -11.11 -8.68
CA TYR A 147 -14.28 -10.97 -8.16
C TYR A 147 -14.27 -10.94 -6.63
N SER A 148 -13.20 -11.44 -6.04
CA SER A 148 -12.98 -11.31 -4.60
C SER A 148 -12.64 -9.85 -4.26
N ASN A 149 -12.96 -9.46 -3.02
CA ASN A 149 -12.51 -8.19 -2.47
C ASN A 149 -11.18 -8.44 -1.73
N PRO A 150 -10.03 -8.06 -2.31
CA PRO A 150 -8.74 -8.29 -1.69
C PRO A 150 -8.59 -7.58 -0.35
N PHE A 151 -8.03 -8.29 0.63
CA PHE A 151 -7.47 -7.69 1.82
C PHE A 151 -5.97 -7.93 1.81
N LEU A 152 -5.24 -6.94 1.36
CA LEU A 152 -3.79 -7.01 1.17
C LEU A 152 -3.07 -6.53 2.41
N VAL A 153 -2.09 -7.31 2.87
CA VAL A 153 -1.15 -6.91 3.91
C VAL A 153 0.27 -7.18 3.42
N GLY A 154 1.21 -6.31 3.75
CA GLY A 154 2.56 -6.51 3.25
C GLY A 154 3.57 -5.51 3.76
N ILE A 155 4.75 -5.65 3.20
CA ILE A 155 5.91 -4.81 3.47
C ILE A 155 6.32 -4.08 2.21
N GLY A 156 6.97 -2.94 2.38
CA GLY A 156 7.53 -2.20 1.27
C GLY A 156 8.78 -1.42 1.65
N ILE A 157 9.44 -0.96 0.61
CA ILE A 157 10.62 -0.10 0.70
C ILE A 157 10.38 1.17 -0.11
N GLY A 158 10.93 2.27 0.34
CA GLY A 158 10.82 3.58 -0.31
C GLY A 158 10.40 4.68 0.66
N SER A 159 10.61 5.91 0.23
CA SER A 159 10.34 7.07 1.06
C SER A 159 8.84 7.34 1.22
N ARG A 160 8.50 8.11 2.23
CA ARG A 160 7.13 8.57 2.49
C ARG A 160 6.56 9.32 1.28
N ILE A 161 7.36 10.23 0.71
CA ILE A 161 7.10 10.93 -0.55
C ILE A 161 8.14 10.45 -1.56
N GLY A 162 7.71 10.03 -2.75
CA GLY A 162 8.55 9.45 -3.79
C GLY A 162 8.14 8.02 -4.15
N ILE A 163 8.98 7.38 -4.93
CA ILE A 163 8.71 6.03 -5.44
C ILE A 163 8.91 5.00 -4.33
N ASN A 164 8.03 4.02 -4.29
CA ASN A 164 8.10 2.89 -3.37
C ASN A 164 7.67 1.59 -4.05
N LEU A 165 8.16 0.50 -3.51
CA LEU A 165 7.86 -0.87 -3.93
C LEU A 165 7.27 -1.62 -2.74
N SER A 166 6.15 -2.32 -2.95
CA SER A 166 5.51 -3.16 -1.94
C SER A 166 5.34 -4.59 -2.45
N LEU A 167 5.55 -5.55 -1.54
CA LEU A 167 5.13 -6.93 -1.70
C LEU A 167 4.04 -7.22 -0.68
N MET A 168 2.87 -7.62 -1.16
CA MET A 168 1.70 -7.83 -0.33
C MET A 168 1.12 -9.23 -0.55
N TYR A 169 0.38 -9.71 0.44
CA TYR A 169 -0.34 -10.96 0.42
C TYR A 169 -1.84 -10.71 0.62
N ASP A 170 -2.66 -11.31 -0.25
CA ASP A 170 -4.12 -11.23 -0.15
C ASP A 170 -4.64 -12.28 0.84
N LEU A 171 -5.14 -11.80 1.98
CA LEU A 171 -5.75 -12.63 3.02
C LEU A 171 -7.13 -13.20 2.62
N ASN A 172 -7.76 -12.63 1.58
CA ASN A 172 -9.02 -13.09 1.03
C ASN A 172 -8.84 -13.99 -0.20
N TYR A 173 -7.59 -14.25 -0.60
CA TYR A 173 -7.33 -15.16 -1.71
C TYR A 173 -7.83 -16.57 -1.41
N SER A 174 -8.59 -17.13 -2.34
CA SER A 174 -9.08 -18.51 -2.24
C SER A 174 -9.29 -19.08 -3.64
N GLU A 175 -8.70 -20.21 -3.91
CA GLU A 175 -8.87 -20.95 -5.16
C GLU A 175 -10.23 -21.68 -5.21
N THR A 176 -10.86 -21.89 -4.05
CA THR A 176 -12.09 -22.70 -3.92
C THR A 176 -13.36 -21.89 -3.71
N SER A 177 -13.28 -20.58 -3.55
CA SER A 177 -14.43 -19.72 -3.22
C SER A 177 -15.40 -19.45 -4.39
N GLY A 178 -15.08 -19.88 -5.59
CA GLY A 178 -15.84 -19.55 -6.80
C GLY A 178 -15.70 -18.11 -7.27
N LYS A 179 -15.00 -17.26 -6.50
CA LYS A 179 -14.68 -15.88 -6.87
C LYS A 179 -13.25 -15.80 -7.37
N GLN A 180 -13.06 -15.07 -8.46
CA GLN A 180 -11.75 -14.92 -9.07
C GLN A 180 -10.98 -13.77 -8.38
N SER A 181 -9.70 -13.99 -8.08
CA SER A 181 -8.84 -12.89 -7.62
C SER A 181 -8.61 -11.90 -8.76
N PRO A 182 -8.76 -10.59 -8.54
CA PRO A 182 -8.46 -9.58 -9.55
C PRO A 182 -6.97 -9.56 -9.93
N TYR A 183 -6.11 -10.09 -9.08
CA TYR A 183 -4.65 -10.16 -9.30
C TYR A 183 -4.19 -11.50 -9.88
N GLY A 184 -5.05 -12.54 -9.89
CA GLY A 184 -4.70 -13.88 -10.34
C GLY A 184 -3.69 -14.60 -9.44
N SER A 185 -3.30 -14.03 -8.33
CA SER A 185 -2.33 -14.56 -7.37
C SER A 185 -2.62 -14.05 -5.96
N ALA A 186 -2.21 -14.82 -4.95
CA ALA A 186 -2.22 -14.38 -3.57
C ALA A 186 -1.14 -13.32 -3.28
N PHE A 187 -0.05 -13.32 -4.05
CA PHE A 187 1.02 -12.33 -3.90
C PHE A 187 0.83 -11.21 -4.91
N VAL A 188 0.90 -9.97 -4.43
CA VAL A 188 0.72 -8.76 -5.24
C VAL A 188 1.93 -7.85 -5.08
N VAL A 189 2.54 -7.50 -6.20
CA VAL A 189 3.61 -6.50 -6.26
C VAL A 189 3.00 -5.17 -6.71
N GLN A 190 3.32 -4.11 -5.97
CA GLN A 190 2.91 -2.75 -6.33
C GLN A 190 4.13 -1.84 -6.38
N VAL A 191 4.19 -1.02 -7.42
CA VAL A 191 5.15 0.08 -7.58
C VAL A 191 4.37 1.36 -7.66
N GLY A 192 4.65 2.32 -6.80
CA GLY A 192 3.91 3.58 -6.77
C GLY A 192 4.53 4.58 -5.83
N GLY A 193 3.82 5.69 -5.59
CA GLY A 193 4.31 6.69 -4.66
C GLY A 193 3.46 7.94 -4.61
N PHE A 194 3.84 8.83 -3.69
CA PHE A 194 3.28 10.17 -3.58
C PHE A 194 4.28 11.17 -4.15
N PHE A 195 3.80 12.14 -4.93
CA PHE A 195 4.68 13.07 -5.68
C PHE A 195 4.36 14.54 -5.40
N PHE A 196 3.19 14.80 -4.78
CA PHE A 196 2.72 16.14 -4.46
C PHE A 196 2.10 16.17 -3.08
#